data_735a5524d65507b03b07431bb28a5970
#
_entry.id   735a5524d65507b03b07431bb28a5970
#
_cell.length_a   1.000
_cell.length_b   1.000
_cell.length_c   1.000
_cell.angle_alpha   90.00
_cell.angle_beta   90.00
_cell.angle_gamma   90.00
#
_symmetry.space_group_name_H-M   'P 1'
#
loop_
_entity.id
_entity.type
_entity.pdbx_description
1 polymer ?
#
loop_
_entity_poly.entity_id
_entity_poly.type
_entity_poly.pdbx_seq_one_letter_code
_entity_poly.pdbx_strand_id
1 'polypeptide(L)'
;MSSRKYSGARYHSQLSRRLLVQFLLALAGWLVAFSGLCLLAWIICTSFVWQPWDPMYQFLQVVKSFLPVFYFCPLLGGWVAISYHFLGKPLRYLDEIVSAAKLLAQPHDEMVRLPGALKDIEDDMNLAKQRALREAAAAKEAEQRKNDLIVYLAHDLKTPLTSVIGYLTLLRDEPQLSPEMRARYTNIALEKALRLEDLTNEFFEITRFNLSHMDLEKAPVDLALMLRQVASEFEPALAQKGLSCEVELPQAMPYECDADKMARVFDNLLRNAMLYSFENTAVHIRGTSGPQGIALRFENEGRTIPPEKLARVFEQFFRLDSARGTSTGGAGLGLAIAKQIVEQHGGAISAASADNKVELNKIATRWPAEAVA
;
A
#
# COMPACT_ATOMS: atom_id res chain seq x y z
N MET A 1 13.40 -1.38 -14.01
CA MET A 1 13.76 -2.27 -12.86
C MET A 1 14.89 -3.28 -13.11
N SER A 2 15.56 -3.27 -14.26
CA SER A 2 16.54 -4.30 -14.70
C SER A 2 18.02 -3.98 -14.36
N SER A 3 18.42 -2.76 -14.05
CA SER A 3 19.85 -2.40 -13.90
C SER A 3 20.43 -2.62 -12.48
N ARG A 4 19.62 -2.76 -11.44
CA ARG A 4 20.08 -2.99 -10.06
C ARG A 4 20.49 -4.43 -9.75
N LYS A 5 19.95 -5.43 -10.45
CA LYS A 5 20.30 -6.85 -10.23
C LYS A 5 21.76 -7.19 -10.60
N TYR A 6 22.40 -6.42 -11.47
CA TYR A 6 23.77 -6.68 -11.91
C TYR A 6 24.87 -6.05 -11.05
N SER A 7 24.55 -5.07 -10.19
CA SER A 7 25.56 -4.42 -9.35
C SER A 7 25.96 -5.29 -8.15
N GLY A 8 25.02 -5.94 -7.49
CA GLY A 8 25.30 -6.80 -6.33
C GLY A 8 26.20 -8.02 -6.64
N ALA A 9 26.00 -8.66 -7.78
CA ALA A 9 26.82 -9.80 -8.20
C ALA A 9 28.29 -9.43 -8.48
N ARG A 10 28.57 -8.20 -8.94
CA ARG A 10 29.93 -7.71 -9.17
C ARG A 10 30.69 -7.39 -7.87
N TYR A 11 30.01 -6.89 -6.84
CA TYR A 11 30.65 -6.56 -5.56
C TYR A 11 30.98 -7.81 -4.74
N HIS A 12 30.12 -8.82 -4.70
CA HIS A 12 30.41 -10.10 -4.07
C HIS A 12 31.64 -10.78 -4.70
N SER A 13 31.81 -10.66 -6.01
CA SER A 13 32.99 -11.17 -6.69
C SER A 13 34.27 -10.40 -6.35
N GLN A 14 34.19 -9.12 -6.03
CA GLN A 14 35.35 -8.29 -5.69
C GLN A 14 35.87 -8.54 -4.27
N LEU A 15 34.99 -8.72 -3.29
CA LEU A 15 35.40 -8.99 -1.89
C LEU A 15 36.05 -10.37 -1.77
N SER A 16 35.39 -11.40 -2.33
CA SER A 16 35.93 -12.76 -2.35
C SER A 16 37.24 -12.84 -3.13
N ARG A 17 37.34 -12.13 -4.26
CA ARG A 17 38.56 -12.05 -5.06
C ARG A 17 39.71 -11.36 -4.34
N ARG A 18 39.45 -10.27 -3.60
CA ARG A 18 40.45 -9.57 -2.78
C ARG A 18 41.00 -10.46 -1.65
N LEU A 19 40.11 -11.14 -0.92
CA LEU A 19 40.48 -12.06 0.14
C LEU A 19 41.31 -13.24 -0.42
N LEU A 20 40.88 -13.80 -1.55
CA LEU A 20 41.58 -14.90 -2.22
C LEU A 20 42.98 -14.46 -2.71
N VAL A 21 43.11 -13.29 -3.31
CA VAL A 21 44.40 -12.73 -3.75
C VAL A 21 45.31 -12.47 -2.55
N GLN A 22 44.81 -11.89 -1.46
CA GLN A 22 45.58 -11.68 -0.23
C GLN A 22 46.04 -12.99 0.38
N PHE A 23 45.20 -14.02 0.43
CA PHE A 23 45.54 -15.35 0.90
C PHE A 23 46.64 -15.98 0.04
N LEU A 24 46.51 -15.95 -1.28
CA LEU A 24 47.52 -16.48 -2.22
C LEU A 24 48.84 -15.73 -2.11
N LEU A 25 48.82 -14.40 -1.97
CA LEU A 25 50.03 -13.58 -1.76
C LEU A 25 50.70 -13.89 -0.43
N ALA A 26 49.91 -14.08 0.65
CA ALA A 26 50.49 -14.47 1.96
C ALA A 26 51.12 -15.85 1.91
N LEU A 27 50.48 -16.82 1.23
CA LEU A 27 51.00 -18.17 1.02
C LEU A 27 52.31 -18.17 0.19
N ALA A 28 52.30 -17.46 -0.94
CA ALA A 28 53.47 -17.32 -1.79
C ALA A 28 54.61 -16.62 -1.05
N GLY A 29 54.30 -15.54 -0.32
CA GLY A 29 55.27 -14.82 0.52
C GLY A 29 55.89 -15.71 1.60
N TRP A 30 55.07 -16.51 2.29
CA TRP A 30 55.57 -17.48 3.28
C TRP A 30 56.49 -18.51 2.64
N LEU A 31 56.12 -19.11 1.52
CA LEU A 31 56.90 -20.10 0.80
C LEU A 31 58.23 -19.54 0.34
N VAL A 32 58.26 -18.35 -0.26
CA VAL A 32 59.48 -17.69 -0.72
C VAL A 32 60.38 -17.32 0.47
N ALA A 33 59.82 -16.72 1.52
CA ALA A 33 60.60 -16.31 2.71
C ALA A 33 61.20 -17.52 3.43
N PHE A 34 60.43 -18.58 3.63
CA PHE A 34 60.91 -19.78 4.31
C PHE A 34 61.94 -20.52 3.47
N SER A 35 61.70 -20.71 2.16
CA SER A 35 62.68 -21.35 1.25
C SER A 35 63.95 -20.53 1.13
N GLY A 36 63.84 -19.17 1.09
CA GLY A 36 64.99 -18.28 1.09
C GLY A 36 65.81 -18.39 2.37
N LEU A 37 65.15 -18.47 3.54
CA LEU A 37 65.81 -18.67 4.84
C LEU A 37 66.53 -20.03 4.88
N CYS A 38 65.94 -21.10 4.38
CA CYS A 38 66.53 -22.44 4.31
C CYS A 38 67.76 -22.44 3.37
N LEU A 39 67.68 -21.74 2.24
CA LEU A 39 68.79 -21.60 1.29
C LEU A 39 69.94 -20.84 1.89
N LEU A 40 69.64 -19.71 2.59
CA LEU A 40 70.64 -18.90 3.31
C LEU A 40 71.37 -19.75 4.38
N ALA A 41 70.59 -20.47 5.19
CA ALA A 41 71.14 -21.39 6.20
C ALA A 41 71.99 -22.48 5.56
N TRP A 42 71.63 -23.04 4.44
CA TRP A 42 72.38 -24.03 3.69
C TRP A 42 73.73 -23.41 3.19
N ILE A 43 73.68 -22.22 2.58
CA ILE A 43 74.87 -21.52 2.11
C ILE A 43 75.87 -21.26 3.28
N ILE A 44 75.36 -20.75 4.42
CA ILE A 44 76.15 -20.50 5.60
C ILE A 44 76.77 -21.81 6.11
N CYS A 45 76.02 -22.86 6.28
CA CYS A 45 76.47 -24.16 6.73
C CYS A 45 77.56 -24.76 5.84
N THR A 46 77.45 -24.56 4.53
CA THR A 46 78.45 -25.06 3.53
C THR A 46 79.68 -24.19 3.43
N SER A 47 79.68 -22.94 3.88
CA SER A 47 80.81 -22.02 3.86
C SER A 47 81.80 -22.26 5.01
N PHE A 48 81.42 -23.06 6.03
CA PHE A 48 82.29 -23.38 7.15
C PHE A 48 82.79 -24.83 7.05
N VAL A 49 84.09 -25.05 7.40
CA VAL A 49 84.67 -26.39 7.51
C VAL A 49 84.45 -26.90 8.94
N TRP A 50 83.41 -27.74 9.08
CA TRP A 50 83.03 -28.32 10.36
C TRP A 50 83.90 -29.51 10.74
N GLN A 51 84.43 -29.55 11.99
CA GLN A 51 85.19 -30.66 12.46
C GLN A 51 84.32 -31.67 13.22
N PRO A 52 84.64 -33.01 13.18
CA PRO A 52 83.78 -34.04 13.77
C PRO A 52 83.57 -33.92 15.29
N TRP A 53 84.47 -33.19 16.02
CA TRP A 53 84.35 -32.93 17.47
C TRP A 53 83.53 -31.68 17.79
N ASP A 54 83.08 -30.88 16.80
CA ASP A 54 82.30 -29.68 17.05
C ASP A 54 80.85 -30.12 17.42
N PRO A 55 80.24 -29.58 18.48
CA PRO A 55 78.84 -29.90 18.86
C PRO A 55 77.88 -29.55 17.75
N MET A 56 78.21 -28.51 16.97
CA MET A 56 77.32 -28.08 15.84
C MET A 56 77.41 -29.06 14.70
N TYR A 57 78.53 -29.76 14.47
CA TYR A 57 78.66 -30.79 13.44
C TYR A 57 77.63 -31.95 13.66
N GLN A 58 77.58 -32.43 14.93
CA GLN A 58 76.63 -33.50 15.27
C GLN A 58 75.17 -33.06 15.08
N PHE A 59 74.80 -31.84 15.46
CA PHE A 59 73.52 -31.25 15.26
C PHE A 59 73.16 -31.16 13.76
N LEU A 60 74.11 -30.66 12.94
CA LEU A 60 73.93 -30.58 11.48
C LEU A 60 73.75 -31.93 10.78
N GLN A 61 74.42 -32.97 11.29
CA GLN A 61 74.23 -34.35 10.81
C GLN A 61 72.82 -34.85 11.12
N VAL A 62 72.25 -34.55 12.29
CA VAL A 62 70.87 -34.87 12.63
C VAL A 62 69.89 -34.10 11.72
N VAL A 63 70.11 -32.78 11.54
CA VAL A 63 69.30 -31.97 10.62
C VAL A 63 69.36 -32.51 9.19
N LYS A 64 70.57 -32.91 8.71
CA LYS A 64 70.73 -33.50 7.39
C LYS A 64 69.99 -34.82 7.25
N SER A 65 69.99 -35.67 8.26
CA SER A 65 69.27 -36.98 8.26
C SER A 65 67.76 -36.81 8.25
N PHE A 66 67.23 -35.77 8.87
CA PHE A 66 65.82 -35.43 8.99
C PHE A 66 65.43 -34.20 8.16
N LEU A 67 66.20 -33.86 7.12
CA LEU A 67 66.01 -32.66 6.30
C LEU A 67 64.57 -32.48 5.80
N PRO A 68 63.89 -33.55 5.27
CA PRO A 68 62.50 -33.40 4.89
C PRO A 68 61.56 -32.97 6.02
N VAL A 69 61.75 -33.46 7.23
CA VAL A 69 60.95 -33.12 8.39
C VAL A 69 61.13 -31.63 8.77
N PHE A 70 62.38 -31.18 8.88
CA PHE A 70 62.70 -29.80 9.20
C PHE A 70 62.29 -28.78 8.15
N TYR A 71 62.13 -29.23 6.89
CA TYR A 71 61.64 -28.37 5.81
C TYR A 71 60.10 -28.40 5.70
N PHE A 72 59.47 -29.57 5.68
CA PHE A 72 58.00 -29.69 5.41
C PHE A 72 57.14 -29.41 6.63
N CYS A 73 57.56 -29.71 7.87
CA CYS A 73 56.76 -29.45 9.06
C CYS A 73 56.55 -27.94 9.31
N PRO A 74 57.57 -27.05 9.30
CA PRO A 74 57.34 -25.62 9.45
C PRO A 74 56.58 -25.01 8.28
N LEU A 75 56.82 -25.51 7.03
CA LEU A 75 56.12 -25.06 5.85
C LEU A 75 54.63 -25.36 5.98
N LEU A 76 54.26 -26.58 6.39
CA LEU A 76 52.86 -27.00 6.64
C LEU A 76 52.27 -26.21 7.81
N GLY A 77 53.03 -26.01 8.91
CA GLY A 77 52.58 -25.21 10.07
C GLY A 77 52.20 -23.78 9.67
N GLY A 78 53.06 -23.12 8.89
CA GLY A 78 52.78 -21.79 8.37
C GLY A 78 51.56 -21.75 7.41
N TRP A 79 51.44 -22.76 6.57
CA TRP A 79 50.25 -22.91 5.68
C TRP A 79 48.96 -23.04 6.49
N VAL A 80 48.94 -23.88 7.53
CA VAL A 80 47.78 -24.07 8.42
C VAL A 80 47.47 -22.78 9.17
N ALA A 81 48.49 -22.09 9.72
CA ALA A 81 48.30 -20.84 10.44
C ALA A 81 47.70 -19.72 9.55
N ILE A 82 48.21 -19.58 8.33
CA ILE A 82 47.70 -18.62 7.35
C ILE A 82 46.24 -18.99 6.97
N SER A 83 46.00 -20.27 6.67
CA SER A 83 44.63 -20.74 6.33
C SER A 83 43.65 -20.51 7.46
N TYR A 84 44.00 -20.80 8.70
CA TYR A 84 43.17 -20.54 9.88
C TYR A 84 42.86 -19.02 10.05
N HIS A 85 43.84 -18.17 9.87
CA HIS A 85 43.64 -16.72 9.95
C HIS A 85 42.69 -16.19 8.87
N PHE A 86 42.83 -16.66 7.62
CA PHE A 86 42.00 -16.21 6.50
C PHE A 86 40.59 -16.84 6.50
N LEU A 87 40.41 -18.07 6.99
CA LEU A 87 39.11 -18.72 7.11
C LEU A 87 38.25 -18.14 8.26
N GLY A 88 38.89 -17.67 9.33
CA GLY A 88 38.19 -17.15 10.51
C GLY A 88 37.42 -15.86 10.25
N LYS A 89 37.85 -15.04 9.28
CA LYS A 89 37.15 -13.78 8.94
C LYS A 89 35.79 -13.99 8.27
N PRO A 90 35.67 -14.80 7.20
CA PRO A 90 34.38 -15.09 6.57
C PRO A 90 33.38 -15.76 7.51
N LEU A 91 33.85 -16.65 8.40
CA LEU A 91 32.99 -17.34 9.36
C LEU A 91 32.35 -16.37 10.37
N ARG A 92 33.11 -15.39 10.87
CA ARG A 92 32.56 -14.32 11.74
C ARG A 92 31.51 -13.48 11.01
N TYR A 93 31.73 -13.15 9.74
CA TYR A 93 30.72 -12.41 8.97
C TYR A 93 29.42 -13.19 8.77
N LEU A 94 29.51 -14.53 8.62
CA LEU A 94 28.32 -15.38 8.57
C LEU A 94 27.52 -15.34 9.87
N ASP A 95 28.21 -15.43 11.03
CA ASP A 95 27.54 -15.36 12.33
C ASP A 95 26.84 -14.00 12.55
N GLU A 96 27.46 -12.90 12.10
CA GLU A 96 26.88 -11.58 12.17
C GLU A 96 25.65 -11.43 11.24
N ILE A 97 25.71 -11.96 10.01
CA ILE A 97 24.57 -11.98 9.09
C ILE A 97 23.42 -12.82 9.65
N VAL A 98 23.71 -14.00 10.22
CA VAL A 98 22.69 -14.86 10.84
C VAL A 98 22.04 -14.16 12.04
N SER A 99 22.84 -13.49 12.86
CA SER A 99 22.35 -12.70 14.00
C SER A 99 21.47 -11.54 13.55
N ALA A 100 21.89 -10.83 12.50
CA ALA A 100 21.13 -9.74 11.88
C ALA A 100 19.81 -10.25 11.26
N ALA A 101 19.82 -11.42 10.61
CA ALA A 101 18.62 -12.05 10.06
C ALA A 101 17.61 -12.43 11.16
N LYS A 102 18.07 -12.86 12.34
CA LYS A 102 17.19 -13.10 13.49
C LYS A 102 16.52 -11.82 14.00
N LEU A 103 17.24 -10.69 13.99
CA LEU A 103 16.68 -9.38 14.34
C LEU A 103 15.63 -8.89 13.35
N LEU A 104 15.70 -9.29 12.08
CA LEU A 104 14.65 -9.00 11.09
C LEU A 104 13.33 -9.71 11.38
N ALA A 105 13.40 -10.91 11.98
CA ALA A 105 12.22 -11.69 12.32
C ALA A 105 11.48 -11.19 13.57
N GLN A 106 12.10 -10.28 14.34
CA GLN A 106 11.49 -9.69 15.52
C GLN A 106 10.95 -8.30 15.21
N PRO A 107 9.74 -7.94 15.67
CA PRO A 107 9.13 -6.63 15.45
C PRO A 107 9.76 -5.56 16.37
N HIS A 108 11.04 -5.30 16.23
CA HIS A 108 11.75 -4.23 16.93
C HIS A 108 12.13 -3.13 15.94
N ASP A 109 12.08 -1.88 16.37
CA ASP A 109 12.41 -0.71 15.53
C ASP A 109 13.92 -0.51 15.30
N GLU A 110 14.78 -1.29 15.98
CA GLU A 110 16.23 -1.15 15.85
C GLU A 110 16.71 -1.53 14.45
N MET A 111 17.47 -0.63 13.82
CA MET A 111 18.11 -0.91 12.54
C MET A 111 19.22 -1.95 12.73
N VAL A 112 19.36 -2.84 11.76
CA VAL A 112 20.47 -3.79 11.68
C VAL A 112 21.76 -3.00 11.46
N ARG A 113 22.79 -3.34 12.22
CA ARG A 113 24.15 -2.81 12.05
C ARG A 113 25.11 -3.95 11.78
N LEU A 114 25.86 -3.83 10.68
CA LEU A 114 26.87 -4.79 10.25
C LEU A 114 28.23 -4.10 10.11
N PRO A 115 29.35 -4.84 10.15
CA PRO A 115 30.66 -4.29 9.87
C PRO A 115 30.72 -3.63 8.49
N GLY A 116 31.57 -2.60 8.35
CA GLY A 116 31.65 -1.79 7.13
C GLY A 116 31.90 -2.58 5.83
N ALA A 117 32.48 -3.79 5.95
CA ALA A 117 32.63 -4.71 4.80
C ALA A 117 31.30 -5.29 4.29
N LEU A 118 30.23 -5.23 5.08
CA LEU A 118 28.89 -5.77 4.78
C LEU A 118 27.84 -4.64 4.71
N LYS A 119 28.26 -3.41 4.51
CA LYS A 119 27.36 -2.25 4.52
C LYS A 119 26.25 -2.32 3.48
N ASP A 120 26.54 -2.85 2.30
CA ASP A 120 25.54 -3.02 1.25
C ASP A 120 24.43 -3.99 1.69
N ILE A 121 24.81 -5.06 2.41
CA ILE A 121 23.87 -6.02 2.99
C ILE A 121 23.06 -5.37 4.12
N GLU A 122 23.68 -4.55 4.95
CA GLU A 122 23.02 -3.76 5.99
C GLU A 122 21.93 -2.86 5.39
N ASP A 123 22.26 -2.12 4.32
CA ASP A 123 21.34 -1.21 3.64
C ASP A 123 20.17 -1.96 3.00
N ASP A 124 20.43 -3.10 2.34
CA ASP A 124 19.40 -3.92 1.74
C ASP A 124 18.47 -4.56 2.80
N MET A 125 19.04 -5.05 3.91
CA MET A 125 18.29 -5.60 5.05
C MET A 125 17.40 -4.55 5.71
N ASN A 126 17.94 -3.34 5.95
CA ASN A 126 17.19 -2.24 6.54
C ASN A 126 16.09 -1.74 5.60
N LEU A 127 16.34 -1.70 4.29
CA LEU A 127 15.31 -1.37 3.30
C LEU A 127 14.18 -2.42 3.26
N ALA A 128 14.53 -3.70 3.30
CA ALA A 128 13.56 -4.79 3.36
C ALA A 128 12.71 -4.71 4.63
N LYS A 129 13.34 -4.43 5.78
CA LYS A 129 12.65 -4.22 7.06
C LYS A 129 11.68 -3.06 7.01
N GLN A 130 12.11 -1.91 6.47
CA GLN A 130 11.23 -0.75 6.33
C GLN A 130 10.02 -1.03 5.44
N ARG A 131 10.19 -1.80 4.35
CA ARG A 131 9.08 -2.21 3.48
C ARG A 131 8.11 -3.12 4.24
N ALA A 132 8.62 -4.14 4.91
CA ALA A 132 7.80 -5.06 5.69
C ALA A 132 7.02 -4.34 6.81
N LEU A 133 7.63 -3.39 7.51
CA LEU A 133 6.97 -2.58 8.54
C LEU A 133 5.86 -1.69 7.94
N ARG A 134 6.11 -1.06 6.79
CA ARG A 134 5.09 -0.26 6.09
C ARG A 134 3.92 -1.11 5.62
N GLU A 135 4.19 -2.29 5.05
CA GLU A 135 3.17 -3.23 4.62
C GLU A 135 2.34 -3.75 5.80
N ALA A 136 3.00 -4.09 6.91
CA ALA A 136 2.33 -4.52 8.14
C ALA A 136 1.46 -3.39 8.74
N ALA A 137 1.96 -2.15 8.77
CA ALA A 137 1.20 -1.00 9.22
C ALA A 137 -0.03 -0.74 8.33
N ALA A 138 0.16 -0.77 7.00
CA ALA A 138 -0.95 -0.60 6.04
C ALA A 138 -2.00 -1.73 6.17
N ALA A 139 -1.56 -2.98 6.37
CA ALA A 139 -2.46 -4.11 6.60
C ALA A 139 -3.25 -3.94 7.89
N LYS A 140 -2.59 -3.52 8.98
CA LYS A 140 -3.23 -3.26 10.28
C LYS A 140 -4.26 -2.12 10.18
N GLU A 141 -3.92 -1.03 9.49
CA GLU A 141 -4.86 0.06 9.25
C GLU A 141 -6.06 -0.37 8.40
N ALA A 142 -5.83 -1.24 7.40
CA ALA A 142 -6.92 -1.78 6.59
C ALA A 142 -7.84 -2.69 7.41
N GLU A 143 -7.27 -3.52 8.27
CA GLU A 143 -8.03 -4.38 9.19
C GLU A 143 -8.82 -3.55 10.21
N GLN A 144 -8.21 -2.52 10.77
CA GLN A 144 -8.89 -1.62 11.71
C GLN A 144 -10.05 -0.90 11.03
N ARG A 145 -9.84 -0.34 9.82
CA ARG A 145 -10.92 0.26 9.02
C ARG A 145 -12.05 -0.72 8.73
N LYS A 146 -11.74 -1.98 8.45
CA LYS A 146 -12.75 -3.04 8.27
C LYS A 146 -13.55 -3.31 9.54
N ASN A 147 -12.88 -3.36 10.70
CA ASN A 147 -13.54 -3.58 11.99
C ASN A 147 -14.42 -2.39 12.39
N ASP A 148 -13.91 -1.16 12.23
CA ASP A 148 -14.67 0.08 12.48
C ASP A 148 -15.93 0.12 11.60
N LEU A 149 -15.82 -0.31 10.34
CA LEU A 149 -16.94 -0.48 9.42
C LEU A 149 -18.02 -1.40 9.98
N ILE A 150 -17.65 -2.59 10.45
CA ILE A 150 -18.61 -3.58 10.96
C ILE A 150 -19.34 -3.03 12.19
N VAL A 151 -18.62 -2.41 13.11
CA VAL A 151 -19.19 -1.83 14.33
C VAL A 151 -20.15 -0.69 13.99
N TYR A 152 -19.77 0.19 13.08
CA TYR A 152 -20.59 1.30 12.63
C TYR A 152 -21.90 0.83 11.98
N LEU A 153 -21.80 -0.12 11.05
CA LEU A 153 -22.96 -0.70 10.36
C LEU A 153 -23.92 -1.39 11.33
N ALA A 154 -23.38 -2.19 12.26
CA ALA A 154 -24.21 -2.86 13.26
C ALA A 154 -25.02 -1.85 14.09
N HIS A 155 -24.43 -0.71 14.44
CA HIS A 155 -25.13 0.37 15.14
C HIS A 155 -26.22 1.03 14.28
N ASP A 156 -25.89 1.37 13.02
CA ASP A 156 -26.80 2.10 12.15
C ASP A 156 -27.94 1.24 11.59
N LEU A 157 -27.75 -0.07 11.49
CA LEU A 157 -28.81 -1.03 11.20
C LEU A 157 -29.72 -1.28 12.41
N LYS A 158 -29.15 -1.32 13.64
CA LYS A 158 -29.90 -1.57 14.88
C LYS A 158 -30.93 -0.48 15.15
N THR A 159 -30.61 0.77 14.90
CA THR A 159 -31.45 1.93 15.23
C THR A 159 -32.81 1.92 14.48
N PRO A 160 -32.86 1.86 13.12
CA PRO A 160 -34.13 1.75 12.39
C PRO A 160 -34.85 0.45 12.69
N LEU A 161 -34.14 -0.67 12.84
CA LEU A 161 -34.74 -1.97 13.17
C LEU A 161 -35.49 -1.92 14.51
N THR A 162 -34.86 -1.33 15.54
CA THR A 162 -35.49 -1.16 16.85
C THR A 162 -36.75 -0.29 16.76
N SER A 163 -36.71 0.77 15.93
CA SER A 163 -37.88 1.61 15.71
C SER A 163 -39.02 0.87 14.99
N VAL A 164 -38.71 0.10 13.95
CA VAL A 164 -39.72 -0.75 13.23
C VAL A 164 -40.36 -1.71 14.22
N ILE A 165 -39.57 -2.45 15.00
CA ILE A 165 -40.09 -3.40 16.00
C ILE A 165 -40.96 -2.67 17.02
N GLY A 166 -40.52 -1.50 17.52
CA GLY A 166 -41.24 -0.72 18.52
C GLY A 166 -42.61 -0.26 18.01
N TYR A 167 -42.68 0.33 16.81
CA TYR A 167 -43.96 0.78 16.23
C TYR A 167 -44.90 -0.38 15.88
N LEU A 168 -44.39 -1.49 15.35
CA LEU A 168 -45.16 -2.68 15.10
C LEU A 168 -45.70 -3.32 16.39
N THR A 169 -44.88 -3.30 17.46
CA THR A 169 -45.32 -3.77 18.79
C THR A 169 -46.44 -2.89 19.34
N LEU A 170 -46.33 -1.56 19.24
CA LEU A 170 -47.41 -0.64 19.64
C LEU A 170 -48.69 -0.88 18.85
N LEU A 171 -48.57 -1.08 17.52
CA LEU A 171 -49.75 -1.38 16.66
C LEU A 171 -50.41 -2.69 17.02
N ARG A 172 -49.67 -3.69 17.47
CA ARG A 172 -50.18 -5.01 17.90
C ARG A 172 -50.84 -4.94 19.27
N ASP A 173 -50.19 -4.28 20.22
CA ASP A 173 -50.57 -4.37 21.65
C ASP A 173 -51.63 -3.30 22.05
N GLU A 174 -51.86 -2.28 21.19
CA GLU A 174 -52.84 -1.22 21.41
C GLU A 174 -53.94 -1.26 20.35
N PRO A 175 -54.91 -2.20 20.43
CA PRO A 175 -55.96 -2.36 19.40
C PRO A 175 -56.94 -1.17 19.38
N GLN A 176 -56.98 -0.33 20.40
CA GLN A 176 -57.90 0.83 20.48
C GLN A 176 -57.30 2.15 19.94
N LEU A 177 -56.16 2.10 19.24
CA LEU A 177 -55.60 3.28 18.57
C LEU A 177 -56.57 3.90 17.58
N SER A 178 -56.64 5.24 17.56
CA SER A 178 -57.40 5.92 16.52
C SER A 178 -56.88 5.60 15.11
N PRO A 179 -57.72 5.66 14.07
CA PRO A 179 -57.28 5.42 12.68
C PRO A 179 -56.08 6.32 12.30
N GLU A 180 -56.08 7.56 12.72
CA GLU A 180 -55.01 8.52 12.44
C GLU A 180 -53.67 8.10 13.11
N MET A 181 -53.75 7.66 14.38
CA MET A 181 -52.55 7.17 15.08
C MET A 181 -52.01 5.88 14.46
N ARG A 182 -52.91 4.99 14.08
CA ARG A 182 -52.55 3.75 13.37
C ARG A 182 -51.85 4.04 12.04
N ALA A 183 -52.41 4.93 11.24
CA ALA A 183 -51.80 5.37 9.98
C ALA A 183 -50.41 6.00 10.21
N ARG A 184 -50.30 6.86 11.22
CA ARG A 184 -49.03 7.51 11.57
C ARG A 184 -47.95 6.50 11.96
N TYR A 185 -48.26 5.54 12.85
CA TYR A 185 -47.27 4.54 13.30
C TYR A 185 -46.91 3.58 12.18
N THR A 186 -47.85 3.20 11.32
CA THR A 186 -47.58 2.40 10.11
C THR A 186 -46.61 3.14 9.16
N ASN A 187 -46.86 4.43 8.90
CA ASN A 187 -46.02 5.25 8.05
C ASN A 187 -44.60 5.39 8.61
N ILE A 188 -44.44 5.60 9.94
CA ILE A 188 -43.11 5.66 10.58
C ILE A 188 -42.39 4.31 10.46
N ALA A 189 -43.11 3.20 10.72
CA ALA A 189 -42.53 1.87 10.58
C ALA A 189 -42.06 1.58 9.16
N LEU A 190 -42.87 1.95 8.16
CA LEU A 190 -42.51 1.82 6.74
C LEU A 190 -41.32 2.68 6.36
N GLU A 191 -41.30 3.97 6.77
CA GLU A 191 -40.13 4.86 6.56
C GLU A 191 -38.82 4.26 7.10
N LYS A 192 -38.88 3.71 8.33
CA LYS A 192 -37.70 3.09 8.95
C LYS A 192 -37.32 1.78 8.31
N ALA A 193 -38.28 0.99 7.79
CA ALA A 193 -38.00 -0.23 7.05
C ALA A 193 -37.33 0.07 5.69
N LEU A 194 -37.82 1.06 4.93
CA LEU A 194 -37.19 1.53 3.70
C LEU A 194 -35.79 2.04 3.94
N ARG A 195 -35.57 2.77 5.04
CA ARG A 195 -34.24 3.21 5.44
C ARG A 195 -33.29 2.05 5.74
N LEU A 196 -33.80 0.98 6.37
CA LEU A 196 -33.03 -0.23 6.65
C LEU A 196 -32.64 -0.95 5.36
N GLU A 197 -33.55 -1.00 4.38
CA GLU A 197 -33.30 -1.54 3.05
C GLU A 197 -32.18 -0.78 2.33
N ASP A 198 -32.23 0.57 2.33
CA ASP A 198 -31.18 1.41 1.77
C ASP A 198 -29.82 1.12 2.38
N LEU A 199 -29.74 1.09 3.72
CA LEU A 199 -28.49 0.80 4.44
C LEU A 199 -27.94 -0.59 4.15
N THR A 200 -28.84 -1.57 3.99
CA THR A 200 -28.47 -2.94 3.65
C THR A 200 -27.91 -3.03 2.22
N ASN A 201 -28.53 -2.35 1.29
CA ASN A 201 -28.06 -2.27 -0.10
C ASN A 201 -26.70 -1.55 -0.18
N GLU A 202 -26.52 -0.43 0.54
CA GLU A 202 -25.23 0.25 0.64
C GLU A 202 -24.15 -0.67 1.22
N PHE A 203 -24.45 -1.50 2.22
CA PHE A 203 -23.54 -2.47 2.81
C PHE A 203 -23.12 -3.57 1.83
N PHE A 204 -24.08 -4.18 1.13
CA PHE A 204 -23.78 -5.19 0.13
C PHE A 204 -22.88 -4.67 -0.97
N GLU A 205 -23.07 -3.44 -1.37
CA GLU A 205 -22.23 -2.81 -2.37
C GLU A 205 -20.78 -2.67 -1.90
N ILE A 206 -20.55 -2.21 -0.66
CA ILE A 206 -19.20 -2.05 -0.12
C ILE A 206 -18.51 -3.40 0.03
N THR A 207 -19.22 -4.42 0.53
CA THR A 207 -18.65 -5.77 0.68
C THR A 207 -18.33 -6.38 -0.68
N ARG A 208 -19.18 -6.16 -1.67
CA ARG A 208 -18.96 -6.59 -3.05
C ARG A 208 -17.78 -5.84 -3.68
N PHE A 209 -17.64 -4.53 -3.41
CA PHE A 209 -16.52 -3.71 -3.91
C PHE A 209 -15.17 -4.07 -3.28
N ASN A 210 -15.15 -4.43 -1.99
CA ASN A 210 -13.91 -4.80 -1.29
C ASN A 210 -13.44 -6.23 -1.60
N LEU A 211 -14.32 -7.12 -2.08
CA LEU A 211 -14.04 -8.55 -2.28
C LEU A 211 -13.70 -8.94 -3.73
N SER A 212 -13.89 -8.07 -4.70
CA SER A 212 -13.67 -8.45 -6.10
C SER A 212 -12.87 -7.39 -6.86
N HIS A 213 -11.87 -7.85 -7.61
CA HIS A 213 -11.50 -7.22 -8.87
C HIS A 213 -12.76 -7.33 -9.75
N MET A 214 -13.59 -6.28 -9.72
CA MET A 214 -14.85 -6.28 -10.43
C MET A 214 -14.52 -6.09 -11.91
N ASP A 215 -14.73 -7.12 -12.71
CA ASP A 215 -14.71 -6.99 -14.16
C ASP A 215 -15.80 -5.98 -14.55
N LEU A 216 -15.40 -4.88 -15.20
CA LEU A 216 -16.32 -3.89 -15.71
C LEU A 216 -16.93 -4.40 -17.02
N GLU A 217 -18.25 -4.44 -17.09
CA GLU A 217 -18.97 -4.71 -18.33
C GLU A 217 -19.08 -3.43 -19.17
N LYS A 218 -17.96 -3.05 -19.82
CA LYS A 218 -17.90 -1.82 -20.59
C LYS A 218 -18.62 -1.95 -21.92
N ALA A 219 -19.47 -0.97 -22.20
CA ALA A 219 -20.19 -0.81 -23.46
C ALA A 219 -20.16 0.68 -23.90
N PRO A 220 -20.35 0.99 -25.19
CA PRO A 220 -20.51 2.36 -25.64
C PRO A 220 -21.80 2.96 -25.07
N VAL A 221 -21.70 4.04 -24.30
CA VAL A 221 -22.81 4.72 -23.63
C VAL A 221 -22.73 6.21 -23.92
N ASP A 222 -23.85 6.86 -24.17
CA ASP A 222 -23.93 8.32 -24.19
C ASP A 222 -24.16 8.87 -22.78
N LEU A 223 -23.08 9.35 -22.16
CA LEU A 223 -23.14 9.90 -20.80
C LEU A 223 -24.02 11.16 -20.69
N ALA A 224 -24.17 11.94 -21.77
CA ALA A 224 -25.02 13.13 -21.76
C ALA A 224 -26.50 12.72 -21.67
N LEU A 225 -26.89 11.71 -22.42
CA LEU A 225 -28.27 11.17 -22.37
C LEU A 225 -28.55 10.55 -20.98
N MET A 226 -27.65 9.69 -20.51
CA MET A 226 -27.76 9.05 -19.19
C MET A 226 -27.89 10.07 -18.06
N LEU A 227 -27.03 11.09 -18.05
CA LEU A 227 -27.02 12.09 -17.00
C LEU A 227 -28.28 12.98 -17.02
N ARG A 228 -28.79 13.32 -18.21
CA ARG A 228 -30.11 14.00 -18.32
C ARG A 228 -31.25 13.14 -17.77
N GLN A 229 -31.21 11.83 -18.03
CA GLN A 229 -32.22 10.88 -17.53
C GLN A 229 -32.18 10.81 -16.01
N VAL A 230 -30.99 10.59 -15.41
CA VAL A 230 -30.85 10.52 -13.96
C VAL A 230 -31.24 11.86 -13.32
N ALA A 231 -30.83 13.01 -13.89
CA ALA A 231 -31.19 14.33 -13.37
C ALA A 231 -32.74 14.54 -13.38
N SER A 232 -33.42 14.11 -14.44
CA SER A 232 -34.89 14.19 -14.53
C SER A 232 -35.64 13.32 -13.49
N GLU A 233 -35.06 12.16 -13.13
CA GLU A 233 -35.58 11.30 -12.06
C GLU A 233 -35.51 11.98 -10.68
N PHE A 234 -34.54 12.87 -10.48
CA PHE A 234 -34.38 13.65 -9.23
C PHE A 234 -35.23 14.91 -9.17
N GLU A 235 -35.79 15.41 -10.28
CA GLU A 235 -36.61 16.65 -10.31
C GLU A 235 -37.71 16.70 -9.26
N PRO A 236 -38.58 15.66 -9.07
CA PRO A 236 -39.62 15.68 -8.06
C PRO A 236 -39.09 15.81 -6.62
N ALA A 237 -37.98 15.13 -6.32
CA ALA A 237 -37.38 15.15 -5.01
C ALA A 237 -36.65 16.49 -4.71
N LEU A 238 -36.01 17.07 -5.73
CA LEU A 238 -35.42 18.40 -5.66
C LEU A 238 -36.48 19.48 -5.43
N ALA A 239 -37.56 19.44 -6.18
CA ALA A 239 -38.70 20.37 -6.06
C ALA A 239 -39.33 20.37 -4.65
N GLN A 240 -39.42 19.23 -3.99
CA GLN A 240 -39.90 19.14 -2.59
C GLN A 240 -39.03 19.94 -1.60
N LYS A 241 -37.74 20.17 -1.93
CA LYS A 241 -36.80 20.99 -1.14
C LYS A 241 -36.62 22.42 -1.70
N GLY A 242 -37.41 22.80 -2.71
CA GLY A 242 -37.26 24.09 -3.39
C GLY A 242 -35.98 24.16 -4.24
N LEU A 243 -35.35 23.04 -4.57
CA LEU A 243 -34.14 23.01 -5.39
C LEU A 243 -34.52 22.86 -6.88
N SER A 244 -33.71 23.48 -7.75
CA SER A 244 -33.74 23.25 -9.21
C SER A 244 -32.49 22.53 -9.67
N CYS A 245 -32.55 21.88 -10.84
CA CYS A 245 -31.42 21.24 -11.48
C CYS A 245 -31.17 21.85 -12.88
N GLU A 246 -30.02 22.44 -13.10
CA GLU A 246 -29.63 23.01 -14.38
C GLU A 246 -28.56 22.14 -15.04
N VAL A 247 -28.84 21.62 -16.24
CA VAL A 247 -27.99 20.64 -16.94
C VAL A 247 -27.46 21.25 -18.23
N GLU A 248 -26.17 21.59 -18.24
CA GLU A 248 -25.43 22.15 -19.38
C GLU A 248 -24.46 21.10 -19.94
N LEU A 249 -24.92 20.30 -20.89
CA LEU A 249 -24.14 19.20 -21.50
C LEU A 249 -24.11 19.34 -23.03
N PRO A 250 -23.05 18.88 -23.70
CA PRO A 250 -23.03 18.67 -25.14
C PRO A 250 -24.19 17.78 -25.60
N GLN A 251 -24.50 17.85 -26.89
CA GLN A 251 -25.60 17.04 -27.45
C GLN A 251 -25.42 15.54 -27.21
N ALA A 252 -24.17 15.05 -27.33
CA ALA A 252 -23.77 13.67 -27.04
C ALA A 252 -22.38 13.64 -26.41
N MET A 253 -22.18 12.65 -25.52
CA MET A 253 -20.91 12.40 -24.85
C MET A 253 -20.64 10.89 -24.86
N PRO A 254 -20.25 10.30 -26.02
CA PRO A 254 -19.99 8.88 -26.11
C PRO A 254 -18.80 8.48 -25.25
N TYR A 255 -18.98 7.42 -24.47
CA TYR A 255 -17.98 6.89 -23.55
C TYR A 255 -18.13 5.39 -23.37
N GLU A 256 -17.02 4.65 -23.32
CA GLU A 256 -17.03 3.21 -23.08
C GLU A 256 -16.96 2.94 -21.58
N CYS A 257 -18.08 2.59 -20.98
CA CYS A 257 -18.18 2.39 -19.54
C CYS A 257 -19.21 1.30 -19.19
N ASP A 258 -19.18 0.87 -17.94
CA ASP A 258 -20.25 0.09 -17.33
C ASP A 258 -21.39 1.05 -16.97
N ALA A 259 -22.52 0.91 -17.71
CA ALA A 259 -23.65 1.84 -17.63
C ALA A 259 -24.27 1.89 -16.24
N ASP A 260 -24.49 0.74 -15.60
CA ASP A 260 -25.15 0.66 -14.30
C ASP A 260 -24.29 1.30 -13.21
N LYS A 261 -22.97 1.05 -13.25
CA LYS A 261 -22.04 1.66 -12.31
C LYS A 261 -21.90 3.17 -12.52
N MET A 262 -21.89 3.62 -13.77
CA MET A 262 -21.79 5.06 -14.06
C MET A 262 -23.08 5.80 -13.67
N ALA A 263 -24.26 5.21 -13.92
CA ALA A 263 -25.54 5.75 -13.43
C ALA A 263 -25.54 5.92 -11.91
N ARG A 264 -24.95 4.94 -11.20
CA ARG A 264 -24.80 5.00 -9.76
C ARG A 264 -23.84 6.12 -9.28
N VAL A 265 -22.80 6.43 -10.05
CA VAL A 265 -21.96 7.62 -9.75
C VAL A 265 -22.83 8.87 -9.77
N PHE A 266 -23.65 9.04 -10.82
CA PHE A 266 -24.51 10.22 -10.97
C PHE A 266 -25.57 10.29 -9.87
N ASP A 267 -26.21 9.17 -9.51
CA ASP A 267 -27.16 9.10 -8.39
C ASP A 267 -26.50 9.56 -7.08
N ASN A 268 -25.33 9.03 -6.76
CA ASN A 268 -24.60 9.41 -5.54
C ASN A 268 -24.24 10.90 -5.51
N LEU A 269 -23.81 11.49 -6.63
CA LEU A 269 -23.44 12.90 -6.70
C LEU A 269 -24.67 13.80 -6.59
N LEU A 270 -25.77 13.47 -7.29
CA LEU A 270 -27.03 14.21 -7.21
C LEU A 270 -27.70 14.10 -5.84
N ARG A 271 -27.71 12.91 -5.26
CA ARG A 271 -28.20 12.69 -3.88
C ARG A 271 -27.40 13.51 -2.87
N ASN A 272 -26.08 13.58 -3.04
CA ASN A 272 -25.22 14.42 -2.21
C ASN A 272 -25.56 15.90 -2.37
N ALA A 273 -25.65 16.40 -3.60
CA ALA A 273 -26.04 17.77 -3.87
C ALA A 273 -27.41 18.10 -3.25
N MET A 274 -28.43 17.24 -3.45
CA MET A 274 -29.76 17.41 -2.87
C MET A 274 -29.75 17.45 -1.33
N LEU A 275 -28.90 16.66 -0.67
CA LEU A 275 -28.85 16.59 0.80
C LEU A 275 -28.17 17.80 1.42
N TYR A 276 -27.14 18.36 0.77
CA TYR A 276 -26.26 19.38 1.35
C TYR A 276 -26.45 20.77 0.75
N SER A 277 -27.34 20.93 -0.25
CA SER A 277 -27.71 22.24 -0.77
C SER A 277 -28.55 23.05 0.21
N PHE A 278 -28.42 24.36 0.16
CA PHE A 278 -29.36 25.29 0.80
C PHE A 278 -30.70 25.23 0.07
N GLU A 279 -31.80 25.45 0.80
CA GLU A 279 -33.13 25.55 0.23
C GLU A 279 -33.22 26.70 -0.79
N ASN A 280 -34.04 26.52 -1.84
CA ASN A 280 -34.28 27.49 -2.89
C ASN A 280 -33.02 27.88 -3.69
N THR A 281 -32.09 26.95 -3.89
CA THR A 281 -30.91 27.11 -4.75
C THR A 281 -30.94 26.16 -5.93
N ALA A 282 -29.96 26.29 -6.85
CA ALA A 282 -29.82 25.44 -8.01
C ALA A 282 -28.63 24.48 -7.87
N VAL A 283 -28.80 23.26 -8.35
CA VAL A 283 -27.73 22.30 -8.62
C VAL A 283 -27.34 22.46 -10.09
N HIS A 284 -26.10 22.82 -10.36
CA HIS A 284 -25.59 22.98 -11.72
C HIS A 284 -24.77 21.77 -12.13
N ILE A 285 -25.10 21.16 -13.27
CA ILE A 285 -24.36 20.05 -13.86
C ILE A 285 -23.79 20.51 -15.19
N ARG A 286 -22.47 20.57 -15.29
CA ARG A 286 -21.77 20.96 -16.51
C ARG A 286 -20.91 19.83 -17.05
N GLY A 287 -20.92 19.63 -18.37
CA GLY A 287 -20.11 18.62 -19.01
C GLY A 287 -19.36 19.15 -20.21
N THR A 288 -18.15 18.69 -20.40
CA THR A 288 -17.34 18.96 -21.61
C THR A 288 -16.75 17.65 -22.13
N SER A 289 -16.72 17.53 -23.46
CA SER A 289 -16.11 16.39 -24.16
C SER A 289 -15.09 16.92 -25.15
N GLY A 290 -13.88 16.35 -25.16
CA GLY A 290 -12.79 16.80 -26.01
C GLY A 290 -11.68 15.75 -26.15
N PRO A 291 -10.59 16.06 -26.89
CA PRO A 291 -9.49 15.13 -27.15
C PRO A 291 -8.77 14.64 -25.88
N GLN A 292 -8.93 15.34 -24.76
CA GLN A 292 -8.33 14.98 -23.46
C GLN A 292 -9.28 14.11 -22.59
N GLY A 293 -10.46 13.79 -23.09
CA GLY A 293 -11.46 13.01 -22.37
C GLY A 293 -12.72 13.81 -22.03
N ILE A 294 -13.52 13.25 -21.13
CA ILE A 294 -14.78 13.82 -20.64
C ILE A 294 -14.54 14.42 -19.26
N ALA A 295 -15.03 15.64 -19.05
CA ALA A 295 -15.07 16.26 -17.74
C ALA A 295 -16.52 16.61 -17.38
N LEU A 296 -16.96 16.17 -16.19
CA LEU A 296 -18.24 16.47 -15.59
C LEU A 296 -18.03 17.25 -14.31
N ARG A 297 -18.87 18.25 -14.04
CA ARG A 297 -18.83 19.09 -12.85
C ARG A 297 -20.23 19.18 -12.27
N PHE A 298 -20.34 18.89 -10.99
CA PHE A 298 -21.55 19.04 -10.19
C PHE A 298 -21.30 20.15 -9.18
N GLU A 299 -22.06 21.22 -9.24
CA GLU A 299 -21.93 22.38 -8.36
C GLU A 299 -23.23 22.58 -7.61
N ASN A 300 -23.15 22.84 -6.33
CA ASN A 300 -24.31 23.20 -5.51
C ASN A 300 -23.95 24.25 -4.48
N GLU A 301 -24.91 25.05 -4.06
CA GLU A 301 -24.76 26.01 -2.99
C GLU A 301 -25.05 25.32 -1.65
N GLY A 302 -24.04 25.28 -0.78
CA GLY A 302 -24.12 24.59 0.50
C GLY A 302 -23.05 25.11 1.47
N ARG A 303 -23.05 24.56 2.68
CA ARG A 303 -22.07 24.94 3.70
C ARG A 303 -20.64 24.66 3.19
N THR A 304 -19.77 25.68 3.28
CA THR A 304 -18.35 25.54 2.91
C THR A 304 -17.68 24.42 3.71
N ILE A 305 -16.98 23.55 3.00
CA ILE A 305 -16.24 22.44 3.58
C ILE A 305 -14.82 22.94 3.91
N PRO A 306 -14.36 22.83 5.18
CA PRO A 306 -13.01 23.21 5.56
C PRO A 306 -11.95 22.46 4.73
N PRO A 307 -10.84 23.10 4.35
CA PRO A 307 -9.80 22.47 3.49
C PRO A 307 -9.25 21.17 4.06
N GLU A 308 -9.08 21.06 5.36
CA GLU A 308 -8.62 19.84 6.06
C GLU A 308 -9.60 18.67 5.98
N LYS A 309 -10.88 18.96 5.70
CA LYS A 309 -11.94 17.95 5.53
C LYS A 309 -12.18 17.58 4.07
N LEU A 310 -11.82 18.46 3.12
CA LEU A 310 -12.03 18.20 1.68
C LEU A 310 -11.33 16.94 1.18
N ALA A 311 -10.12 16.67 1.65
CA ALA A 311 -9.40 15.44 1.28
C ALA A 311 -10.12 14.17 1.76
N ARG A 312 -10.93 14.30 2.82
CA ARG A 312 -11.58 13.19 3.49
C ARG A 312 -13.03 12.93 3.04
N VAL A 313 -13.64 13.80 2.24
CA VAL A 313 -15.05 13.63 1.80
C VAL A 313 -15.27 12.35 0.98
N PHE A 314 -14.21 11.78 0.41
CA PHE A 314 -14.23 10.51 -0.31
C PHE A 314 -13.82 9.30 0.54
N GLU A 315 -13.50 9.52 1.84
CA GLU A 315 -13.27 8.40 2.77
C GLU A 315 -14.62 7.74 3.10
N GLN A 316 -14.62 6.43 3.25
CA GLN A 316 -15.81 5.67 3.66
C GLN A 316 -16.27 6.16 5.05
N PHE A 317 -17.59 6.36 5.22
CA PHE A 317 -18.23 6.81 6.48
C PHE A 317 -17.87 8.22 6.96
N PHE A 318 -17.14 8.99 6.15
CA PHE A 318 -16.84 10.36 6.50
C PHE A 318 -18.09 11.25 6.37
N ARG A 319 -18.37 12.02 7.42
CA ARG A 319 -19.44 13.03 7.47
C ARG A 319 -18.88 14.30 8.09
N LEU A 320 -19.32 15.45 7.54
CA LEU A 320 -18.89 16.76 8.03
C LEU A 320 -19.40 17.06 9.44
N ASP A 321 -20.65 16.69 9.72
CA ASP A 321 -21.30 16.87 11.02
C ASP A 321 -21.41 15.52 11.74
N SER A 322 -20.75 15.43 12.90
CA SER A 322 -20.86 14.29 13.81
C SER A 322 -22.18 14.29 14.61
N ALA A 323 -23.08 15.25 14.34
CA ALA A 323 -24.38 15.34 14.98
C ALA A 323 -25.31 14.22 14.47
N ARG A 324 -25.41 13.17 15.26
CA ARG A 324 -26.19 11.93 15.07
C ARG A 324 -27.72 12.13 14.99
N GLY A 325 -28.23 13.34 14.81
CA GLY A 325 -29.65 13.67 15.03
C GLY A 325 -30.50 13.98 13.81
N THR A 326 -29.94 14.12 12.60
CA THR A 326 -30.74 14.39 11.41
C THR A 326 -31.08 13.10 10.68
N SER A 327 -32.35 12.75 10.67
CA SER A 327 -32.99 11.60 10.00
C SER A 327 -32.79 11.55 8.45
N THR A 328 -32.05 12.50 7.89
CA THR A 328 -31.93 12.73 6.44
C THR A 328 -30.53 12.48 5.85
N GLY A 329 -29.52 12.14 6.66
CA GLY A 329 -28.18 11.94 6.17
C GLY A 329 -27.89 10.48 5.77
N GLY A 330 -27.28 10.24 4.57
CA GLY A 330 -26.78 8.94 4.15
C GLY A 330 -25.66 8.39 5.04
N ALA A 331 -25.28 7.12 4.85
CA ALA A 331 -24.23 6.44 5.64
C ALA A 331 -22.80 6.97 5.40
N GLY A 332 -22.61 8.01 4.58
CA GLY A 332 -21.29 8.54 4.24
C GLY A 332 -20.50 7.68 3.24
N LEU A 333 -21.20 6.91 2.43
CA LEU A 333 -20.63 5.93 1.50
C LEU A 333 -20.72 6.36 0.04
N GLY A 334 -21.69 7.19 -0.31
CA GLY A 334 -22.00 7.54 -1.69
C GLY A 334 -20.80 8.14 -2.45
N LEU A 335 -20.07 9.09 -1.85
CA LEU A 335 -18.89 9.69 -2.48
C LEU A 335 -17.71 8.71 -2.58
N ALA A 336 -17.52 7.83 -1.60
CA ALA A 336 -16.51 6.79 -1.64
C ALA A 336 -16.76 5.78 -2.77
N ILE A 337 -18.02 5.35 -2.94
CA ILE A 337 -18.47 4.49 -4.04
C ILE A 337 -18.26 5.19 -5.38
N ALA A 338 -18.69 6.46 -5.51
CA ALA A 338 -18.49 7.23 -6.73
C ALA A 338 -17.02 7.34 -7.12
N LYS A 339 -16.14 7.64 -6.15
CA LYS A 339 -14.69 7.70 -6.37
C LYS A 339 -14.16 6.36 -6.89
N GLN A 340 -14.48 5.27 -6.23
CA GLN A 340 -13.99 3.95 -6.61
C GLN A 340 -14.44 3.53 -8.01
N ILE A 341 -15.71 3.76 -8.36
CA ILE A 341 -16.20 3.48 -9.72
C ILE A 341 -15.46 4.31 -10.76
N VAL A 342 -15.28 5.60 -10.52
CA VAL A 342 -14.55 6.51 -11.43
C VAL A 342 -13.10 6.06 -11.60
N GLU A 343 -12.40 5.71 -10.52
CA GLU A 343 -11.02 5.21 -10.57
C GLU A 343 -10.90 3.87 -11.32
N GLN A 344 -11.86 2.96 -11.18
CA GLN A 344 -11.90 1.70 -11.95
C GLN A 344 -12.11 1.94 -13.45
N HIS A 345 -12.82 3.00 -13.83
CA HIS A 345 -12.93 3.44 -15.22
C HIS A 345 -11.71 4.23 -15.73
N GLY A 346 -10.66 4.35 -14.92
CA GLY A 346 -9.44 5.09 -15.26
C GLY A 346 -9.56 6.61 -15.12
N GLY A 347 -10.61 7.09 -14.47
CA GLY A 347 -10.86 8.50 -14.19
C GLY A 347 -10.32 8.96 -12.84
N ALA A 348 -10.60 10.22 -12.51
CA ALA A 348 -10.33 10.80 -11.21
C ALA A 348 -11.50 11.69 -10.78
N ILE A 349 -11.79 11.73 -9.49
CA ILE A 349 -12.79 12.61 -8.90
C ILE A 349 -12.15 13.47 -7.82
N SER A 350 -12.55 14.72 -7.73
CA SER A 350 -12.06 15.67 -6.72
C SER A 350 -13.19 16.55 -6.22
N ALA A 351 -13.02 17.14 -5.05
CA ALA A 351 -13.94 18.10 -4.47
C ALA A 351 -13.23 19.43 -4.23
N ALA A 352 -13.96 20.52 -4.43
CA ALA A 352 -13.56 21.86 -4.04
C ALA A 352 -14.71 22.55 -3.32
N SER A 353 -14.43 23.46 -2.40
CA SER A 353 -15.44 24.21 -1.70
C SER A 353 -14.90 25.57 -1.30
N ALA A 354 -15.61 26.63 -1.68
CA ALA A 354 -15.31 28.03 -1.33
C ALA A 354 -16.61 28.84 -1.37
N ASP A 355 -16.71 29.87 -0.56
CA ASP A 355 -17.78 30.88 -0.60
C ASP A 355 -19.20 30.31 -0.64
N ASN A 356 -19.49 29.32 0.20
CA ASN A 356 -20.75 28.59 0.24
C ASN A 356 -21.10 27.81 -1.04
N LYS A 357 -20.12 27.55 -1.88
CA LYS A 357 -20.26 26.64 -3.02
C LYS A 357 -19.46 25.38 -2.79
N VAL A 358 -20.06 24.26 -3.09
CA VAL A 358 -19.44 22.94 -3.10
C VAL A 358 -19.39 22.47 -4.52
N GLU A 359 -18.21 22.24 -5.01
CA GLU A 359 -17.95 21.68 -6.34
C GLU A 359 -17.42 20.27 -6.19
N LEU A 360 -18.15 19.29 -6.72
CA LEU A 360 -17.63 17.95 -6.95
C LEU A 360 -17.16 17.89 -8.40
N ASN A 361 -15.86 18.05 -8.55
CA ASN A 361 -15.22 18.22 -9.83
C ASN A 361 -14.58 16.96 -10.36
N LYS A 362 -14.87 16.70 -11.62
CA LYS A 362 -14.01 16.05 -12.59
C LYS A 362 -13.99 14.51 -12.57
N ILE A 363 -14.94 13.94 -13.27
CA ILE A 363 -14.68 12.65 -13.93
C ILE A 363 -13.84 12.98 -15.16
N ALA A 364 -12.52 13.05 -15.02
CA ALA A 364 -11.61 13.18 -16.16
C ALA A 364 -11.13 11.77 -16.53
N THR A 365 -11.73 11.16 -17.51
CA THR A 365 -11.26 9.90 -18.08
C THR A 365 -10.49 10.23 -19.37
N ARG A 366 -9.23 9.81 -19.46
CA ARG A 366 -8.47 9.88 -20.71
C ARG A 366 -9.03 8.83 -21.66
N TRP A 367 -9.64 9.26 -22.75
CA TRP A 367 -9.95 8.41 -23.90
C TRP A 367 -8.72 8.33 -24.80
N PRO A 368 -8.26 7.14 -25.21
CA PRO A 368 -7.37 7.05 -26.37
C PRO A 368 -8.16 7.40 -27.62
N ALA A 369 -7.69 8.35 -28.39
CA ALA A 369 -8.34 8.90 -29.57
C ALA A 369 -8.43 7.93 -30.78
N GLU A 370 -8.23 6.63 -30.61
CA GLU A 370 -8.10 5.65 -31.70
C GLU A 370 -9.29 4.70 -31.88
N ALA A 371 -10.41 4.90 -31.21
CA ALA A 371 -11.55 3.97 -31.29
C ALA A 371 -12.81 4.54 -31.99
N VAL A 372 -12.67 5.50 -32.90
CA VAL A 372 -13.75 5.93 -33.80
C VAL A 372 -13.20 5.94 -35.22
N ALA A 373 -13.20 4.79 -35.86
CA ALA A 373 -13.13 4.60 -37.32
C ALA A 373 -14.15 3.53 -37.72
#